data_ce6f46676769c8db17c4d9a8f49b2684
#
_entry.id   ce6f46676769c8db17c4d9a8f49b2684
#
_cell.length_a   1.000
_cell.length_b   1.000
_cell.length_c   1.000
_cell.angle_alpha   90.00
_cell.angle_beta   90.00
_cell.angle_gamma   90.00
#
_symmetry.space_group_name_H-M   'P 1'
#
loop_
_entity.id
_entity.type
_entity.pdbx_description
1 polymer ?
#
loop_
_entity_poly.entity_id
_entity_poly.type
_entity_poly.pdbx_seq_one_letter_code
_entity_poly.pdbx_strand_id
1 'polypeptide(L)'
;MKYKIEMEIDFNKRPTKKDIAIIARVPLASGLLTGKMNKDSSFPSNDHRNYNIKGEAFDVGETFSGVSFEKGLMAVDELKKLTPNNFTLADLALKWILMHSEVTVAIPGAKNKQQASLNVNSIQLEDISSLMPQIKKIYDEFLKEDIHHRW
;
A
#
# COMPACT_ATOMS: atom_id res chain seq x y z
N MET A 1 -18.02 -13.34 4.40
CA MET A 1 -17.49 -13.70 3.05
C MET A 1 -16.01 -13.36 3.09
N LYS A 2 -15.14 -14.38 3.27
CA LYS A 2 -13.69 -14.19 3.38
C LYS A 2 -13.13 -13.97 1.99
N TYR A 3 -12.81 -12.73 1.64
CA TYR A 3 -11.96 -12.46 0.50
C TYR A 3 -10.51 -12.50 0.99
N LYS A 4 -9.95 -13.70 1.02
CA LYS A 4 -8.52 -13.92 1.12
C LYS A 4 -7.96 -13.58 -0.27
N ILE A 5 -7.49 -12.37 -0.46
CA ILE A 5 -6.57 -12.10 -1.55
C ILE A 5 -5.22 -12.62 -1.05
N GLU A 6 -4.98 -13.90 -1.28
CA GLU A 6 -3.64 -14.42 -1.30
C GLU A 6 -2.97 -13.80 -2.53
N MET A 7 -2.42 -12.63 -2.36
CA MET A 7 -1.33 -12.21 -3.20
C MET A 7 -0.07 -12.92 -2.72
N GLU A 8 0.02 -14.25 -2.91
CA GLU A 8 1.31 -14.81 -3.23
C GLU A 8 1.70 -14.20 -4.58
N ILE A 9 2.20 -12.99 -4.54
CA ILE A 9 3.02 -12.52 -5.63
C ILE A 9 4.36 -13.26 -5.45
N ASP A 10 4.37 -14.52 -5.82
CA ASP A 10 5.60 -15.18 -6.22
C ASP A 10 5.98 -14.48 -7.53
N PHE A 11 6.76 -13.43 -7.43
CA PHE A 11 7.26 -12.64 -8.55
C PHE A 11 8.01 -13.52 -9.59
N ASN A 12 8.29 -14.78 -9.25
CA ASN A 12 8.92 -15.76 -10.13
C ASN A 12 7.93 -16.67 -10.85
N LYS A 13 6.66 -16.71 -10.45
CA LYS A 13 5.61 -17.49 -11.11
C LYS A 13 4.64 -16.57 -11.83
N ARG A 14 5.00 -16.16 -13.02
CA ARG A 14 4.14 -15.37 -13.91
C ARG A 14 2.81 -16.11 -14.14
N PRO A 15 1.65 -15.48 -13.94
CA PRO A 15 0.35 -16.00 -14.42
C PRO A 15 0.23 -15.85 -15.95
N THR A 16 1.32 -15.94 -16.69
CA THR A 16 1.38 -15.71 -18.15
C THR A 16 0.69 -16.77 -19.00
N LYS A 17 -0.01 -17.74 -18.41
CA LYS A 17 -0.73 -18.78 -19.14
C LYS A 17 -2.25 -18.83 -18.90
N LYS A 18 -2.79 -17.89 -18.10
CA LYS A 18 -4.24 -17.77 -17.89
C LYS A 18 -4.57 -16.29 -17.95
N ASP A 19 -5.63 -15.92 -18.66
CA ASP A 19 -6.17 -14.57 -18.71
C ASP A 19 -6.79 -14.18 -17.36
N ILE A 20 -5.94 -14.05 -16.33
CA ILE A 20 -6.35 -13.70 -14.98
C ILE A 20 -6.00 -12.22 -14.75
N ALA A 21 -7.02 -11.42 -14.44
CA ALA A 21 -6.83 -10.03 -14.01
C ALA A 21 -6.51 -9.96 -12.52
N ILE A 22 -5.47 -9.22 -12.14
CA ILE A 22 -5.11 -8.93 -10.75
C ILE A 22 -5.53 -7.50 -10.41
N ILE A 23 -6.42 -7.38 -9.44
CA ILE A 23 -6.92 -6.10 -8.92
C ILE A 23 -6.25 -5.82 -7.57
N ALA A 24 -5.37 -4.82 -7.53
CA ALA A 24 -4.75 -4.38 -6.29
C ALA A 24 -5.70 -3.49 -5.50
N ARG A 25 -6.19 -3.99 -4.36
CA ARG A 25 -7.07 -3.24 -3.45
C ARG A 25 -6.27 -2.64 -2.28
N VAL A 26 -6.85 -1.62 -1.63
CA VAL A 26 -6.26 -0.89 -0.48
C VAL A 26 -4.83 -0.40 -0.76
N PRO A 27 -4.55 0.16 -1.94
CA PRO A 27 -3.18 0.45 -2.38
C PRO A 27 -2.44 1.48 -1.52
N LEU A 28 -3.16 2.20 -0.67
CA LEU A 28 -2.60 3.22 0.24
C LEU A 28 -2.61 2.79 1.72
N ALA A 29 -2.77 1.48 2.00
CA ALA A 29 -2.73 0.91 3.35
C ALA A 29 -3.57 1.72 4.37
N SER A 30 -4.88 1.81 4.14
CA SER A 30 -5.83 2.59 4.97
C SER A 30 -5.46 4.08 5.08
N GLY A 31 -4.74 4.62 4.11
CA GLY A 31 -4.28 6.01 4.05
C GLY A 31 -2.89 6.24 4.66
N LEU A 32 -2.23 5.24 5.21
CA LEU A 32 -0.88 5.35 5.78
C LEU A 32 0.13 5.86 4.73
N LEU A 33 0.08 5.30 3.52
CA LEU A 33 0.95 5.70 2.40
C LEU A 33 0.58 7.04 1.75
N THR A 34 -0.38 7.80 2.30
CA THR A 34 -0.52 9.21 1.94
C THR A 34 0.59 10.08 2.53
N GLY A 35 1.31 9.57 3.54
CA GLY A 35 2.35 10.30 4.26
C GLY A 35 1.84 11.42 5.17
N LYS A 36 0.52 11.55 5.36
CA LYS A 36 -0.11 12.63 6.14
C LYS A 36 -0.32 12.30 7.62
N MET A 37 -0.18 11.02 7.98
CA MET A 37 -0.35 10.55 9.35
C MET A 37 0.94 10.72 10.15
N ASN A 38 0.79 10.91 11.45
CA ASN A 38 1.86 10.97 12.44
C ASN A 38 1.40 10.27 13.73
N LYS A 39 2.27 10.21 14.74
CA LYS A 39 2.00 9.57 16.05
C LYS A 39 0.79 10.14 16.79
N ASP A 40 0.45 11.40 16.53
CA ASP A 40 -0.67 12.09 17.19
C ASP A 40 -1.98 11.98 16.37
N SER A 41 -1.95 11.27 15.23
CA SER A 41 -3.14 11.07 14.41
C SER A 41 -4.19 10.27 15.17
N SER A 42 -5.42 10.79 15.19
CA SER A 42 -6.58 10.16 15.80
C SER A 42 -7.66 9.88 14.74
N PHE A 43 -8.46 8.88 15.00
CA PHE A 43 -9.53 8.46 14.09
C PHE A 43 -10.87 8.44 14.84
N PRO A 44 -11.98 8.84 14.18
CA PRO A 44 -13.31 8.77 14.77
C PRO A 44 -13.64 7.34 15.26
N SER A 45 -14.50 7.23 16.27
CA SER A 45 -14.87 5.92 16.86
C SER A 45 -15.54 4.97 15.87
N ASN A 46 -16.17 5.50 14.82
CA ASN A 46 -16.81 4.73 13.74
C ASN A 46 -15.84 4.44 12.57
N ASP A 47 -14.56 4.76 12.67
CA ASP A 47 -13.56 4.48 11.66
C ASP A 47 -12.83 3.16 12.00
N HIS A 48 -12.65 2.28 11.00
CA HIS A 48 -11.98 0.99 11.23
C HIS A 48 -10.53 1.15 11.75
N ARG A 49 -9.88 2.27 11.46
CA ARG A 49 -8.56 2.59 11.98
C ARG A 49 -8.54 2.88 13.48
N ASN A 50 -9.73 3.07 14.09
CA ASN A 50 -9.93 3.15 15.53
C ASN A 50 -10.33 1.78 16.12
N TYR A 51 -11.45 1.21 15.63
CA TYR A 51 -12.07 0.05 16.26
C TYR A 51 -11.54 -1.32 15.78
N ASN A 52 -10.66 -1.35 14.78
CA ASN A 52 -10.09 -2.59 14.24
C ASN A 52 -8.56 -2.57 14.16
N ILE A 53 -7.90 -1.82 15.02
CA ILE A 53 -6.42 -1.69 14.99
C ILE A 53 -5.73 -3.04 15.14
N LYS A 54 -6.27 -3.92 15.96
CA LYS A 54 -5.71 -5.25 16.25
C LYS A 54 -6.58 -6.39 15.70
N GLY A 55 -7.50 -6.08 14.80
CA GLY A 55 -8.43 -7.08 14.25
C GLY A 55 -9.61 -7.41 15.16
N GLU A 56 -10.03 -6.46 15.99
CA GLU A 56 -11.11 -6.66 16.98
C GLU A 56 -12.47 -6.91 16.34
N ALA A 57 -12.71 -6.35 15.16
CA ALA A 57 -13.98 -6.48 14.45
C ALA A 57 -13.92 -7.37 13.21
N PHE A 58 -12.77 -7.36 12.50
CA PHE A 58 -12.54 -8.17 11.30
C PHE A 58 -11.02 -8.39 11.12
N ASP A 59 -10.60 -9.03 10.04
CA ASP A 59 -9.19 -9.38 9.86
C ASP A 59 -8.26 -8.17 10.06
N VAL A 60 -7.20 -8.37 10.84
CA VAL A 60 -6.23 -7.30 11.15
C VAL A 60 -5.57 -6.72 9.89
N GLY A 61 -5.47 -7.49 8.81
CA GLY A 61 -4.92 -7.04 7.53
C GLY A 61 -5.76 -5.96 6.84
N GLU A 62 -7.03 -5.78 7.24
CA GLU A 62 -7.88 -4.70 6.71
C GLU A 62 -7.52 -3.32 7.27
N THR A 63 -6.71 -3.27 8.34
CA THR A 63 -6.25 -2.01 8.93
C THR A 63 -4.72 -1.94 8.83
N PHE A 64 -4.21 -0.92 8.14
CA PHE A 64 -2.78 -0.71 7.91
C PHE A 64 -2.05 -1.96 7.36
N SER A 65 -2.75 -2.81 6.62
CA SER A 65 -2.23 -4.09 6.08
C SER A 65 -1.75 -5.09 7.16
N GLY A 66 -2.22 -4.94 8.40
CA GLY A 66 -1.82 -5.77 9.52
C GLY A 66 -0.51 -5.39 10.20
N VAL A 67 0.08 -4.27 9.78
CA VAL A 67 1.27 -3.69 10.42
C VAL A 67 0.85 -2.81 11.58
N SER A 68 1.63 -2.80 12.67
CA SER A 68 1.41 -1.82 13.75
C SER A 68 1.54 -0.40 13.23
N PHE A 69 0.69 0.51 13.72
CA PHE A 69 0.69 1.90 13.26
C PHE A 69 2.06 2.56 13.41
N GLU A 70 2.75 2.28 14.51
CA GLU A 70 4.09 2.82 14.79
C GLU A 70 5.14 2.34 13.78
N LYS A 71 5.24 1.03 13.52
CA LYS A 71 6.16 0.47 12.52
C LYS A 71 5.81 1.00 11.12
N GLY A 72 4.50 1.11 10.81
CA GLY A 72 4.04 1.70 9.57
C GLY A 72 4.49 3.14 9.38
N LEU A 73 4.46 3.97 10.43
CA LEU A 73 4.97 5.35 10.38
C LEU A 73 6.49 5.38 10.15
N MET A 74 7.25 4.50 10.79
CA MET A 74 8.71 4.41 10.55
C MET A 74 9.01 4.07 9.09
N ALA A 75 8.33 3.08 8.52
CA ALA A 75 8.48 2.74 7.10
C ALA A 75 8.08 3.91 6.18
N VAL A 76 6.99 4.63 6.50
CA VAL A 76 6.54 5.81 5.77
C VAL A 76 7.60 6.91 5.77
N ASP A 77 8.27 7.16 6.89
CA ASP A 77 9.30 8.18 6.98
C ASP A 77 10.54 7.84 6.13
N GLU A 78 10.92 6.56 6.03
CA GLU A 78 11.96 6.13 5.11
C GLU A 78 11.52 6.22 3.64
N LEU A 79 10.28 5.82 3.32
CA LEU A 79 9.73 5.94 1.97
C LEU A 79 9.63 7.39 1.49
N LYS A 80 9.33 8.34 2.39
CA LYS A 80 9.33 9.77 2.06
C LYS A 80 10.70 10.25 1.57
N LYS A 81 11.80 9.74 2.13
CA LYS A 81 13.17 10.09 1.70
C LYS A 81 13.48 9.63 0.28
N LEU A 82 12.80 8.56 -0.18
CA LEU A 82 12.93 8.03 -1.53
C LEU A 82 11.98 8.70 -2.52
N THR A 83 10.95 9.40 -2.03
CA THR A 83 9.94 10.01 -2.90
C THR A 83 10.55 11.19 -3.67
N PRO A 84 10.52 11.18 -5.01
CA PRO A 84 11.04 12.29 -5.80
C PRO A 84 10.32 13.61 -5.49
N ASN A 85 11.03 14.73 -5.56
CA ASN A 85 10.53 16.05 -5.12
C ASN A 85 9.22 16.51 -5.78
N ASN A 86 8.90 16.01 -6.96
CA ASN A 86 7.70 16.42 -7.71
C ASN A 86 6.50 15.52 -7.41
N PHE A 87 6.63 14.54 -6.49
CA PHE A 87 5.63 13.50 -6.26
C PHE A 87 5.25 13.41 -4.79
N THR A 88 4.06 12.94 -4.53
CA THR A 88 3.60 12.57 -3.20
C THR A 88 3.96 11.10 -2.92
N LEU A 89 4.00 10.72 -1.64
CA LEU A 89 4.18 9.31 -1.27
C LEU A 89 3.04 8.43 -1.83
N ALA A 90 1.83 8.96 -1.93
CA ALA A 90 0.70 8.26 -2.55
C ALA A 90 0.96 7.97 -4.04
N ASP A 91 1.57 8.92 -4.77
CA ASP A 91 1.96 8.72 -6.16
C ASP A 91 3.01 7.61 -6.28
N LEU A 92 4.04 7.65 -5.42
CA LEU A 92 5.08 6.62 -5.37
C LEU A 92 4.47 5.23 -5.10
N ALA A 93 3.55 5.13 -4.14
CA ALA A 93 2.89 3.87 -3.79
C ALA A 93 2.05 3.32 -4.94
N LEU A 94 1.25 4.16 -5.60
CA LEU A 94 0.44 3.76 -6.75
C LEU A 94 1.33 3.38 -7.94
N LYS A 95 2.36 4.15 -8.22
CA LYS A 95 3.31 3.83 -9.30
C LYS A 95 4.02 2.51 -9.03
N TRP A 96 4.49 2.28 -7.81
CA TRP A 96 5.15 1.03 -7.43
C TRP A 96 4.26 -0.18 -7.72
N ILE A 97 2.98 -0.13 -7.36
CA ILE A 97 2.02 -1.20 -7.65
C ILE A 97 1.89 -1.42 -9.17
N LEU A 98 1.73 -0.33 -9.94
CA LEU A 98 1.49 -0.39 -11.38
C LEU A 98 2.74 -0.75 -12.20
N MET A 99 3.94 -0.74 -11.60
CA MET A 99 5.15 -1.24 -12.25
C MET A 99 5.29 -2.76 -12.22
N HIS A 100 4.47 -3.46 -11.45
CA HIS A 100 4.40 -4.90 -11.49
C HIS A 100 3.55 -5.35 -12.68
N SER A 101 4.15 -6.04 -13.64
CA SER A 101 3.48 -6.47 -14.89
C SER A 101 2.30 -7.40 -14.65
N GLU A 102 2.24 -8.03 -13.48
CA GLU A 102 1.17 -8.92 -13.04
C GLU A 102 -0.09 -8.15 -12.63
N VAL A 103 0.05 -6.90 -12.22
CA VAL A 103 -1.08 -6.07 -11.76
C VAL A 103 -1.81 -5.49 -12.95
N THR A 104 -3.11 -5.81 -13.07
CA THR A 104 -3.97 -5.28 -14.12
C THR A 104 -4.48 -3.90 -13.77
N VAL A 105 -4.86 -3.66 -12.51
CA VAL A 105 -5.43 -2.38 -12.05
C VAL A 105 -5.28 -2.21 -10.54
N ALA A 106 -5.03 -0.98 -10.10
CA ALA A 106 -5.16 -0.58 -8.70
C ALA A 106 -6.46 0.20 -8.49
N ILE A 107 -7.14 0.01 -7.35
CA ILE A 107 -8.41 0.67 -7.02
C ILE A 107 -8.26 1.56 -5.77
N PRO A 108 -7.59 2.73 -5.88
CA PRO A 108 -7.44 3.67 -4.78
C PRO A 108 -8.78 4.33 -4.43
N GLY A 109 -9.05 4.48 -3.13
CA GLY A 109 -10.17 5.29 -2.65
C GLY A 109 -9.95 6.79 -2.91
N ALA A 110 -11.04 7.54 -3.09
CA ALA A 110 -11.01 8.99 -3.19
C ALA A 110 -12.24 9.59 -2.51
N LYS A 111 -12.03 10.62 -1.66
CA LYS A 111 -13.14 11.33 -0.97
C LYS A 111 -13.76 12.44 -1.81
N ASN A 112 -13.06 12.89 -2.84
CA ASN A 112 -13.51 13.98 -3.71
C ASN A 112 -12.87 13.86 -5.10
N LYS A 113 -13.38 14.67 -6.05
CA LYS A 113 -12.92 14.69 -7.45
C LYS A 113 -11.42 14.98 -7.58
N GLN A 114 -10.89 15.88 -6.74
CA GLN A 114 -9.47 16.23 -6.79
C GLN A 114 -8.58 15.03 -6.43
N GLN A 115 -8.93 14.27 -5.39
CA GLN A 115 -8.20 13.06 -5.04
C GLN A 115 -8.28 12.00 -6.14
N ALA A 116 -9.45 11.83 -6.76
CA ALA A 116 -9.59 10.91 -7.88
C ALA A 116 -8.66 11.28 -9.04
N SER A 117 -8.61 12.58 -9.40
CA SER A 117 -7.70 13.09 -10.44
C SER A 117 -6.22 12.89 -10.07
N LEU A 118 -5.84 13.15 -8.82
CA LEU A 118 -4.47 12.92 -8.36
C LEU A 118 -4.09 11.43 -8.43
N ASN A 119 -4.98 10.53 -8.03
CA ASN A 119 -4.72 9.09 -8.16
C ASN A 119 -4.45 8.67 -9.61
N VAL A 120 -5.16 9.25 -10.57
CA VAL A 120 -4.92 8.97 -12.00
C VAL A 120 -3.58 9.53 -12.47
N ASN A 121 -3.17 10.71 -11.98
CA ASN A 121 -1.90 11.32 -12.38
C ASN A 121 -0.68 10.48 -11.99
N SER A 122 -0.80 9.59 -11.01
CA SER A 122 0.29 8.69 -10.61
C SER A 122 0.81 7.80 -11.74
N ILE A 123 0.01 7.51 -12.76
CA ILE A 123 0.44 6.73 -13.94
C ILE A 123 1.45 7.49 -14.81
N GLN A 124 1.44 8.82 -14.75
CA GLN A 124 2.33 9.69 -15.54
C GLN A 124 3.72 9.83 -14.92
N LEU A 125 3.93 9.26 -13.72
CA LEU A 125 5.24 9.20 -13.10
C LEU A 125 6.26 8.49 -14.01
N GLU A 126 7.47 9.01 -14.01
CA GLU A 126 8.59 8.34 -14.64
C GLU A 126 8.84 6.93 -14.05
N ASP A 127 9.65 6.16 -14.74
CA ASP A 127 10.08 4.85 -14.27
C ASP A 127 10.83 4.97 -12.93
N ILE A 128 10.36 4.23 -11.92
CA ILE A 128 10.97 4.19 -10.57
C ILE A 128 11.75 2.90 -10.32
N SER A 129 12.14 2.17 -11.37
CA SER A 129 12.87 0.89 -11.24
C SER A 129 14.13 1.01 -10.39
N SER A 130 14.81 2.15 -10.43
CA SER A 130 16.00 2.44 -9.61
C SER A 130 15.69 2.50 -8.11
N LEU A 131 14.45 2.76 -7.72
CA LEU A 131 13.99 2.83 -6.31
C LEU A 131 13.52 1.47 -5.77
N MET A 132 13.18 0.52 -6.65
CA MET A 132 12.62 -0.77 -6.24
C MET A 132 13.47 -1.53 -5.21
N PRO A 133 14.82 -1.62 -5.35
CA PRO A 133 15.64 -2.28 -4.35
C PRO A 133 15.60 -1.60 -2.98
N GLN A 134 15.55 -0.27 -2.94
CA GLN A 134 15.49 0.50 -1.71
C GLN A 134 14.13 0.36 -1.02
N ILE A 135 13.03 0.39 -1.79
CA ILE A 135 11.67 0.13 -1.30
C ILE A 135 11.61 -1.29 -0.71
N LYS A 136 12.17 -2.29 -1.42
CA LYS A 136 12.24 -3.65 -0.90
C LYS A 136 13.03 -3.74 0.40
N LYS A 137 14.13 -3.03 0.54
CA LYS A 137 14.91 -2.98 1.77
C LYS A 137 14.08 -2.46 2.95
N ILE A 138 13.31 -1.37 2.75
CA ILE A 138 12.40 -0.84 3.76
C ILE A 138 11.36 -1.88 4.16
N TYR A 139 10.77 -2.59 3.21
CA TYR A 139 9.85 -3.69 3.48
C TYR A 139 10.52 -4.78 4.33
N ASP A 140 11.69 -5.25 3.92
CA ASP A 140 12.42 -6.32 4.61
C ASP A 140 12.80 -5.92 6.06
N GLU A 141 13.12 -4.63 6.28
CA GLU A 141 13.56 -4.11 7.58
C GLU A 141 12.41 -3.83 8.56
N PHE A 142 11.34 -3.22 8.09
CA PHE A 142 10.28 -2.71 8.99
C PHE A 142 9.02 -3.56 9.01
N LEU A 143 8.68 -4.26 7.93
CA LEU A 143 7.34 -4.82 7.73
C LEU A 143 7.33 -6.34 7.59
N LYS A 144 8.36 -6.93 7.00
CA LYS A 144 8.40 -8.34 6.62
C LYS A 144 8.12 -9.29 7.77
N GLU A 145 8.71 -9.04 8.92
CA GLU A 145 8.55 -9.90 10.10
C GLU A 145 7.07 -10.01 10.52
N ASP A 146 6.34 -8.90 10.45
CA ASP A 146 4.96 -8.82 10.92
C ASP A 146 3.95 -9.41 9.93
N ILE A 147 4.20 -9.32 8.63
CA ILE A 147 3.16 -9.57 7.63
C ILE A 147 3.52 -10.63 6.58
N HIS A 148 4.79 -10.93 6.34
CA HIS A 148 5.19 -11.83 5.23
C HIS A 148 4.61 -13.25 5.36
N HIS A 149 4.44 -13.73 6.57
CA HIS A 149 3.85 -15.05 6.85
C HIS A 149 2.33 -15.12 6.58
N ARG A 150 1.72 -13.99 6.23
CA ARG A 150 0.27 -13.87 5.95
C ARG A 150 -0.03 -13.89 4.45
N TRP A 151 1.00 -13.84 3.63
CA TRP A 151 0.92 -13.83 2.15
C TRP A 151 1.25 -15.17 1.54
#